data_827d205a806d47cef4c327da5d1b7f57
#
_entry.id   827d205a806d47cef4c327da5d1b7f57
#
_cell.length_a   1.000
_cell.length_b   1.000
_cell.length_c   1.000
_cell.angle_alpha   90.00
_cell.angle_beta   90.00
_cell.angle_gamma   90.00
#
_symmetry.space_group_name_H-M   'P 1'
#
loop_
_entity.id
_entity.type
_entity.pdbx_description
1 polymer ?
#
loop_
_entity_poly.entity_id
_entity_poly.type
_entity_poly.pdbx_seq_one_letter_code
_entity_poly.pdbx_strand_id
1 'polypeptide(L)'
;MRVSRSRLYLRRFLRNRGAVVGLAVLALLVLFALFGSLLTTYTYLDVDFADVSSPPSSEHPFGTNGAGNDTYAQAVHGLQRSLVIALVVSAATTVIAAFVGAAAAYFGGVVEKIILEVIHFLLVVPSFLILALVSQRAHGDWPVLILVLTVFGWMFTARIVWSVTTSLREREYVQAARYMGVGRIRIVARHLIPNLGSLLIVSFTLGVVATVQAETALSFVGFGVQPPDVSLGTMLSDGASTVSSSPWLFFVPAVLVTLLTVSMALIGDGLRDALDPASRSAGRA
;
A
#
# COMPACT_ATOMS: atom_id res chain seq x y z
N MET A 1 21.58 16.90 -27.37
CA MET A 1 21.39 16.87 -25.90
C MET A 1 20.75 15.53 -25.50
N ARG A 2 21.42 14.68 -24.69
CA ARG A 2 20.82 13.43 -24.16
C ARG A 2 19.86 13.80 -23.05
N VAL A 3 18.56 13.72 -23.31
CA VAL A 3 17.55 13.91 -22.27
C VAL A 3 17.71 12.77 -21.25
N SER A 4 17.87 13.10 -19.96
CA SER A 4 17.95 12.12 -18.88
C SER A 4 16.70 11.22 -18.89
N ARG A 5 16.88 9.91 -18.68
CA ARG A 5 15.78 8.92 -18.65
C ARG A 5 14.69 9.30 -17.64
N SER A 6 15.08 9.81 -16.47
CA SER A 6 14.15 10.26 -15.44
C SER A 6 13.24 11.42 -15.90
N ARG A 7 13.82 12.41 -16.62
CA ARG A 7 13.05 13.54 -17.17
C ARG A 7 12.03 13.07 -18.22
N LEU A 8 12.36 12.04 -18.99
CA LEU A 8 11.48 11.46 -19.99
C LEU A 8 10.31 10.70 -19.33
N TYR A 9 10.56 9.93 -18.28
CA TYR A 9 9.51 9.23 -17.50
C TYR A 9 8.57 10.23 -16.81
N LEU A 10 9.12 11.25 -16.16
CA LEU A 10 8.32 12.32 -15.56
C LEU A 10 7.42 13.02 -16.58
N ARG A 11 7.96 13.38 -17.75
CA ARG A 11 7.18 14.02 -18.81
C ARG A 11 6.04 13.13 -19.33
N ARG A 12 6.25 11.81 -19.43
CA ARG A 12 5.22 10.85 -19.83
C ARG A 12 4.14 10.72 -18.77
N PHE A 13 4.55 10.57 -17.50
CA PHE A 13 3.64 10.51 -16.37
C PHE A 13 2.75 11.76 -16.31
N LEU A 14 3.31 12.94 -16.41
CA LEU A 14 2.56 14.21 -16.40
C LEU A 14 1.65 14.41 -17.64
N ARG A 15 1.81 13.64 -18.71
CA ARG A 15 0.88 13.63 -19.84
C ARG A 15 -0.33 12.72 -19.63
N ASN A 16 -0.27 11.78 -18.70
CA ASN A 16 -1.40 10.94 -18.32
C ASN A 16 -2.29 11.73 -17.36
N ARG A 17 -3.47 12.16 -17.84
CA ARG A 17 -4.41 12.97 -17.05
C ARG A 17 -4.88 12.23 -15.79
N GLY A 18 -5.15 10.92 -15.88
CA GLY A 18 -5.54 10.10 -14.73
C GLY A 18 -4.47 10.10 -13.64
N ALA A 19 -3.20 9.92 -14.01
CA ALA A 19 -2.08 9.92 -13.08
C ALA A 19 -1.91 11.29 -12.38
N VAL A 20 -2.10 12.40 -13.11
CA VAL A 20 -2.03 13.75 -12.53
C VAL A 20 -3.18 13.99 -11.56
N VAL A 21 -4.41 13.57 -11.91
CA VAL A 21 -5.57 13.63 -11.00
C VAL A 21 -5.33 12.78 -9.76
N GLY A 22 -4.87 11.53 -9.92
CA GLY A 22 -4.52 10.66 -8.81
C GLY A 22 -3.48 11.28 -7.88
N LEU A 23 -2.42 11.88 -8.46
CA LEU A 23 -1.38 12.56 -7.68
C LEU A 23 -1.93 13.78 -6.92
N ALA A 24 -2.79 14.57 -7.55
CA ALA A 24 -3.42 15.72 -6.90
C ALA A 24 -4.32 15.29 -5.74
N VAL A 25 -5.16 14.27 -5.93
CA VAL A 25 -6.02 13.71 -4.87
C VAL A 25 -5.17 13.14 -3.73
N LEU A 26 -4.13 12.35 -4.03
CA LEU A 26 -3.23 11.82 -3.00
C LEU A 26 -2.53 12.96 -2.24
N ALA A 27 -2.07 14.00 -2.93
CA ALA A 27 -1.45 15.16 -2.27
C ALA A 27 -2.44 15.86 -1.33
N LEU A 28 -3.71 16.04 -1.74
CA LEU A 28 -4.75 16.59 -0.86
C LEU A 28 -5.01 15.71 0.36
N LEU A 29 -5.08 14.38 0.19
CA LEU A 29 -5.24 13.44 1.30
C LEU A 29 -4.05 13.50 2.27
N VAL A 30 -2.82 13.57 1.76
CA VAL A 30 -1.63 13.72 2.60
C VAL A 30 -1.62 15.06 3.32
N LEU A 31 -1.99 16.16 2.65
CA LEU A 31 -2.12 17.47 3.31
C LEU A 31 -3.22 17.45 4.38
N PHE A 32 -4.36 16.82 4.11
CA PHE A 32 -5.42 16.63 5.10
C PHE A 32 -4.94 15.80 6.29
N ALA A 33 -4.22 14.71 6.06
CA ALA A 33 -3.63 13.90 7.12
C ALA A 33 -2.62 14.69 7.97
N LEU A 34 -1.75 15.52 7.36
CA LEU A 34 -0.69 16.24 8.07
C LEU A 34 -1.18 17.50 8.79
N PHE A 35 -2.11 18.21 8.20
CA PHE A 35 -2.52 19.54 8.66
C PHE A 35 -3.99 19.62 9.10
N GLY A 36 -4.79 18.57 8.87
CA GLY A 36 -6.21 18.57 9.24
C GLY A 36 -6.45 18.77 10.73
N SER A 37 -5.57 18.28 11.59
CA SER A 37 -5.64 18.51 13.03
C SER A 37 -5.53 19.98 13.45
N LEU A 38 -4.99 20.86 12.60
CA LEU A 38 -4.92 22.30 12.87
C LEU A 38 -6.27 23.02 12.66
N LEU A 39 -7.23 22.34 12.03
CA LEU A 39 -8.56 22.90 11.71
C LEU A 39 -9.64 22.50 12.73
N THR A 40 -9.29 21.74 13.74
CA THR A 40 -10.18 21.35 14.85
C THR A 40 -9.49 21.56 16.19
N THR A 41 -10.27 21.80 17.23
CA THR A 41 -9.81 21.87 18.61
C THR A 41 -9.85 20.52 19.31
N TYR A 42 -10.55 19.55 18.71
CA TYR A 42 -10.71 18.20 19.25
C TYR A 42 -9.56 17.28 18.83
N THR A 43 -9.18 16.39 19.72
CA THR A 43 -8.34 15.24 19.39
C THR A 43 -9.22 14.02 19.06
N TYR A 44 -8.65 13.00 18.44
CA TYR A 44 -9.41 11.77 18.12
C TYR A 44 -9.84 10.96 19.37
N LEU A 45 -9.33 11.33 20.56
CA LEU A 45 -9.65 10.71 21.86
C LEU A 45 -10.66 11.50 22.67
N ASP A 46 -10.85 12.78 22.38
CA ASP A 46 -11.75 13.64 23.13
C ASP A 46 -13.19 13.17 22.95
N VAL A 47 -13.94 13.21 24.06
CA VAL A 47 -15.34 12.77 24.12
C VAL A 47 -16.22 13.96 24.51
N ASP A 48 -17.15 14.32 23.65
CA ASP A 48 -18.19 15.26 23.98
C ASP A 48 -19.49 14.52 24.35
N PHE A 49 -19.77 14.48 25.65
CA PHE A 49 -20.98 13.84 26.15
C PHE A 49 -22.29 14.61 25.87
N ALA A 50 -22.19 15.89 25.49
CA ALA A 50 -23.35 16.68 25.12
C ALA A 50 -23.81 16.38 23.68
N ASP A 51 -22.85 16.01 22.81
CA ASP A 51 -23.07 15.79 21.38
C ASP A 51 -22.77 14.33 20.95
N VAL A 52 -23.44 13.38 21.56
CA VAL A 52 -23.31 11.95 21.19
C VAL A 52 -24.17 11.63 19.97
N SER A 53 -23.58 10.97 18.96
CA SER A 53 -24.25 10.63 17.68
C SER A 53 -24.90 11.83 16.99
N SER A 54 -24.31 13.02 17.14
CA SER A 54 -24.82 14.26 16.57
C SER A 54 -24.43 14.39 15.10
N PRO A 55 -25.34 14.91 14.24
CA PRO A 55 -25.06 15.10 12.82
C PRO A 55 -23.99 16.19 12.60
N PRO A 56 -23.44 16.31 11.38
CA PRO A 56 -22.50 17.37 11.02
C PRO A 56 -23.01 18.76 11.41
N SER A 57 -22.16 19.54 12.08
CA SER A 57 -22.41 20.87 12.59
C SER A 57 -21.21 21.79 12.37
N SER A 58 -21.31 23.07 12.77
CA SER A 58 -20.18 24.01 12.73
C SER A 58 -19.08 23.65 13.73
N GLU A 59 -19.41 22.98 14.84
CA GLU A 59 -18.48 22.53 15.87
C GLU A 59 -17.88 21.18 15.52
N HIS A 60 -18.68 20.25 14.99
CA HIS A 60 -18.30 18.93 14.53
C HIS A 60 -18.56 18.79 13.02
N PRO A 61 -17.61 19.20 12.13
CA PRO A 61 -17.85 19.26 10.68
C PRO A 61 -18.28 17.95 10.04
N PHE A 62 -17.88 16.80 10.61
CA PHE A 62 -18.28 15.46 10.18
C PHE A 62 -19.18 14.75 11.20
N GLY A 63 -19.75 15.49 12.17
CA GLY A 63 -20.56 14.95 13.25
C GLY A 63 -19.75 14.20 14.31
N THR A 64 -20.44 13.54 15.22
CA THR A 64 -19.86 12.75 16.31
C THR A 64 -20.30 11.30 16.25
N ASN A 65 -19.50 10.40 16.83
CA ASN A 65 -19.83 8.98 16.90
C ASN A 65 -20.67 8.64 18.16
N GLY A 66 -21.02 7.35 18.32
CA GLY A 66 -21.80 6.85 19.45
C GLY A 66 -21.09 6.95 20.81
N ALA A 67 -19.81 7.23 20.86
CA ALA A 67 -19.05 7.49 22.06
C ALA A 67 -18.85 9.00 22.32
N GLY A 68 -19.32 9.89 21.42
CA GLY A 68 -19.12 11.33 21.51
C GLY A 68 -17.77 11.82 20.95
N ASN A 69 -17.02 11.00 20.24
CA ASN A 69 -15.78 11.46 19.61
C ASN A 69 -16.07 12.23 18.32
N ASP A 70 -15.29 13.27 18.06
CA ASP A 70 -15.36 14.06 16.83
C ASP A 70 -14.92 13.22 15.62
N THR A 71 -15.83 13.02 14.66
CA THR A 71 -15.58 12.18 13.46
C THR A 71 -14.55 12.82 12.54
N TYR A 72 -14.43 14.18 12.52
CA TYR A 72 -13.39 14.86 11.73
C TYR A 72 -11.99 14.56 12.29
N ALA A 73 -11.81 14.71 13.61
CA ALA A 73 -10.54 14.41 14.27
C ALA A 73 -10.15 12.94 14.10
N GLN A 74 -11.13 12.02 14.23
CA GLN A 74 -10.92 10.59 13.96
C GLN A 74 -10.57 10.32 12.49
N ALA A 75 -11.19 11.01 11.53
CA ALA A 75 -10.91 10.85 10.10
C ALA A 75 -9.49 11.31 9.74
N VAL A 76 -9.02 12.42 10.32
CA VAL A 76 -7.63 12.90 10.15
C VAL A 76 -6.64 11.86 10.70
N HIS A 77 -6.84 11.42 11.94
CA HIS A 77 -5.95 10.44 12.58
C HIS A 77 -6.03 9.07 11.88
N GLY A 78 -7.23 8.59 11.58
CA GLY A 78 -7.45 7.34 10.87
C GLY A 78 -6.79 7.30 9.48
N LEU A 79 -6.85 8.42 8.73
CA LEU A 79 -6.15 8.53 7.46
C LEU A 79 -4.63 8.50 7.64
N GLN A 80 -4.07 9.19 8.66
CA GLN A 80 -2.64 9.08 8.98
C GLN A 80 -2.24 7.64 9.25
N ARG A 81 -3.01 6.94 10.07
CA ARG A 81 -2.76 5.56 10.47
C ARG A 81 -2.81 4.61 9.27
N SER A 82 -3.89 4.68 8.47
CA SER A 82 -4.05 3.86 7.27
C SER A 82 -2.95 4.13 6.22
N LEU A 83 -2.52 5.40 6.04
CA LEU A 83 -1.41 5.74 5.15
C LEU A 83 -0.09 5.13 5.65
N VAL A 84 0.23 5.24 6.93
CA VAL A 84 1.46 4.66 7.51
C VAL A 84 1.47 3.15 7.33
N ILE A 85 0.38 2.46 7.70
CA ILE A 85 0.26 1.01 7.54
C ILE A 85 0.46 0.63 6.07
N ALA A 86 -0.27 1.26 5.16
CA ALA A 86 -0.24 0.91 3.74
C ALA A 86 1.14 1.16 3.10
N LEU A 87 1.78 2.29 3.39
CA LEU A 87 3.09 2.62 2.83
C LEU A 87 4.19 1.72 3.38
N VAL A 88 4.21 1.46 4.70
CA VAL A 88 5.24 0.64 5.34
C VAL A 88 5.12 -0.83 4.90
N VAL A 89 3.91 -1.39 4.93
CA VAL A 89 3.69 -2.78 4.48
C VAL A 89 4.04 -2.92 3.00
N SER A 90 3.57 -2.01 2.14
CA SER A 90 3.85 -2.09 0.70
C SER A 90 5.34 -1.94 0.39
N ALA A 91 6.06 -1.06 1.07
CA ALA A 91 7.51 -0.92 0.93
C ALA A 91 8.24 -2.18 1.38
N ALA A 92 7.92 -2.70 2.56
CA ALA A 92 8.55 -3.89 3.12
C ALA A 92 8.31 -5.13 2.24
N THR A 93 7.05 -5.37 1.84
CA THR A 93 6.69 -6.51 0.96
C THR A 93 7.36 -6.42 -0.40
N THR A 94 7.44 -5.22 -1.01
CA THR A 94 8.12 -4.99 -2.29
C THR A 94 9.62 -5.27 -2.17
N VAL A 95 10.27 -4.80 -1.09
CA VAL A 95 11.71 -5.03 -0.86
C VAL A 95 11.98 -6.52 -0.64
N ILE A 96 11.21 -7.20 0.22
CA ILE A 96 11.36 -8.64 0.46
C ILE A 96 11.16 -9.41 -0.86
N ALA A 97 10.09 -9.09 -1.60
CA ALA A 97 9.79 -9.74 -2.88
C ALA A 97 10.90 -9.54 -3.91
N ALA A 98 11.49 -8.33 -3.99
CA ALA A 98 12.59 -8.04 -4.89
C ALA A 98 13.82 -8.91 -4.59
N PHE A 99 14.23 -8.99 -3.32
CA PHE A 99 15.40 -9.78 -2.94
C PHE A 99 15.15 -11.28 -3.05
N VAL A 100 14.03 -11.79 -2.51
CA VAL A 100 13.72 -13.22 -2.49
C VAL A 100 13.46 -13.74 -3.92
N GLY A 101 12.66 -13.04 -4.71
CA GLY A 101 12.37 -13.44 -6.09
C GLY A 101 13.60 -13.38 -7.00
N ALA A 102 14.39 -12.29 -6.92
CA ALA A 102 15.61 -12.16 -7.72
C ALA A 102 16.68 -13.16 -7.29
N ALA A 103 16.83 -13.45 -5.99
CA ALA A 103 17.75 -14.46 -5.50
C ALA A 103 17.34 -15.86 -5.98
N ALA A 104 16.07 -16.24 -5.85
CA ALA A 104 15.55 -17.52 -6.34
C ALA A 104 15.92 -17.74 -7.82
N ALA A 105 15.62 -16.75 -8.68
CA ALA A 105 15.92 -16.83 -10.11
C ALA A 105 17.43 -16.89 -10.41
N TYR A 106 18.24 -16.10 -9.70
CA TYR A 106 19.67 -15.98 -10.00
C TYR A 106 20.48 -17.20 -9.50
N PHE A 107 20.20 -17.69 -8.29
CA PHE A 107 20.90 -18.86 -7.75
C PHE A 107 20.50 -20.14 -8.46
N GLY A 108 19.24 -20.29 -8.84
CA GLY A 108 18.77 -21.47 -9.57
C GLY A 108 18.81 -22.78 -8.79
N GLY A 109 18.57 -23.87 -9.48
CA GLY A 109 18.78 -25.24 -8.95
C GLY A 109 17.99 -25.53 -7.66
N VAL A 110 18.67 -26.03 -6.64
CA VAL A 110 18.06 -26.42 -5.35
C VAL A 110 17.54 -25.21 -4.57
N VAL A 111 18.28 -24.08 -4.61
CA VAL A 111 17.88 -22.84 -3.92
C VAL A 111 16.57 -22.30 -4.47
N GLU A 112 16.44 -22.26 -5.80
CA GLU A 112 15.22 -21.86 -6.48
C GLU A 112 14.04 -22.75 -6.08
N LYS A 113 14.24 -24.09 -6.13
CA LYS A 113 13.19 -25.04 -5.75
C LYS A 113 12.71 -24.82 -4.31
N ILE A 114 13.64 -24.71 -3.35
CA ILE A 114 13.29 -24.53 -1.94
C ILE A 114 12.50 -23.22 -1.77
N ILE A 115 12.98 -22.11 -2.33
CA ILE A 115 12.29 -20.81 -2.20
C ILE A 115 10.89 -20.87 -2.81
N LEU A 116 10.74 -21.44 -4.00
CA LEU A 116 9.43 -21.56 -4.66
C LEU A 116 8.49 -22.48 -3.90
N GLU A 117 8.96 -23.61 -3.36
CA GLU A 117 8.15 -24.50 -2.52
C GLU A 117 7.67 -23.82 -1.25
N VAL A 118 8.54 -23.03 -0.58
CA VAL A 118 8.14 -22.23 0.59
C VAL A 118 7.08 -21.20 0.20
N ILE A 119 7.26 -20.50 -0.93
CA ILE A 119 6.28 -19.53 -1.43
C ILE A 119 4.94 -20.24 -1.74
N HIS A 120 4.98 -21.39 -2.43
CA HIS A 120 3.78 -22.15 -2.77
C HIS A 120 3.05 -22.63 -1.50
N PHE A 121 3.80 -23.19 -0.55
CA PHE A 121 3.24 -23.62 0.74
C PHE A 121 2.54 -22.47 1.47
N LEU A 122 3.21 -21.31 1.59
CA LEU A 122 2.66 -20.15 2.26
C LEU A 122 1.45 -19.55 1.54
N LEU A 123 1.38 -19.64 0.20
CA LEU A 123 0.23 -19.18 -0.57
C LEU A 123 -1.02 -20.07 -0.41
N VAL A 124 -0.83 -21.35 -0.08
CA VAL A 124 -1.95 -22.27 0.22
C VAL A 124 -2.51 -22.04 1.62
N VAL A 125 -1.68 -21.55 2.52
CA VAL A 125 -2.10 -21.24 3.90
C VAL A 125 -3.12 -20.11 3.89
N PRO A 126 -4.29 -20.26 4.55
CA PRO A 126 -5.30 -19.20 4.63
C PRO A 126 -4.76 -18.03 5.47
N SER A 127 -4.00 -17.14 4.82
CA SER A 127 -3.31 -16.03 5.49
C SER A 127 -4.27 -15.18 6.34
N PHE A 128 -5.49 -14.94 5.85
CA PHE A 128 -6.51 -14.19 6.58
C PHE A 128 -6.82 -14.78 7.96
N LEU A 129 -6.93 -16.13 8.08
CA LEU A 129 -7.20 -16.77 9.38
C LEU A 129 -6.02 -16.60 10.34
N ILE A 130 -4.78 -16.70 9.83
CA ILE A 130 -3.58 -16.48 10.68
C ILE A 130 -3.50 -15.02 11.10
N LEU A 131 -3.76 -14.09 10.15
CA LEU A 131 -3.82 -12.66 10.43
C LEU A 131 -4.82 -12.36 11.54
N ALA A 132 -6.04 -12.91 11.45
CA ALA A 132 -7.08 -12.74 12.45
C ALA A 132 -6.66 -13.25 13.83
N LEU A 133 -6.09 -14.48 13.90
CA LEU A 133 -5.65 -15.08 15.17
C LEU A 133 -4.50 -14.29 15.83
N VAL A 134 -3.54 -13.82 15.04
CA VAL A 134 -2.40 -13.03 15.56
C VAL A 134 -2.86 -11.65 16.01
N SER A 135 -3.70 -10.97 15.21
CA SER A 135 -4.25 -9.66 15.54
C SER A 135 -5.07 -9.70 16.84
N GLN A 136 -5.86 -10.76 17.04
CA GLN A 136 -6.61 -10.94 18.28
C GLN A 136 -5.70 -11.03 19.53
N ARG A 137 -4.58 -11.76 19.44
CA ARG A 137 -3.60 -11.86 20.54
C ARG A 137 -2.81 -10.57 20.77
N ALA A 138 -2.61 -9.78 19.73
CA ALA A 138 -1.91 -8.51 19.78
C ALA A 138 -2.81 -7.34 20.21
N HIS A 139 -4.08 -7.60 20.58
CA HIS A 139 -5.06 -6.58 20.99
C HIS A 139 -5.19 -5.44 19.95
N GLY A 140 -5.04 -5.76 18.65
CA GLY A 140 -5.18 -4.79 17.55
C GLY A 140 -4.08 -3.74 17.47
N ASP A 141 -2.91 -4.01 18.07
CA ASP A 141 -1.75 -3.10 17.96
C ASP A 141 -1.29 -2.98 16.50
N TRP A 142 -1.37 -1.77 15.94
CA TRP A 142 -1.11 -1.52 14.53
C TRP A 142 0.33 -1.86 14.06
N PRO A 143 1.41 -1.75 14.87
CA PRO A 143 2.73 -2.24 14.48
C PRO A 143 2.75 -3.76 14.26
N VAL A 144 2.01 -4.53 15.06
CA VAL A 144 1.86 -5.97 14.86
C VAL A 144 1.08 -6.26 13.60
N LEU A 145 0.04 -5.49 13.29
CA LEU A 145 -0.69 -5.59 12.03
C LEU A 145 0.23 -5.36 10.82
N ILE A 146 1.12 -4.35 10.86
CA ILE A 146 2.15 -4.13 9.83
C ILE A 146 3.03 -5.36 9.66
N LEU A 147 3.54 -5.93 10.75
CA LEU A 147 4.41 -7.09 10.70
C LEU A 147 3.71 -8.27 10.04
N VAL A 148 2.48 -8.55 10.47
CA VAL A 148 1.72 -9.72 9.98
C VAL A 148 1.32 -9.55 8.52
N LEU A 149 0.83 -8.37 8.11
CA LEU A 149 0.55 -8.06 6.70
C LEU A 149 1.82 -8.16 5.83
N THR A 150 2.97 -7.74 6.38
CA THR A 150 4.25 -7.85 5.67
C THR A 150 4.66 -9.31 5.49
N VAL A 151 4.55 -10.15 6.53
CA VAL A 151 4.94 -11.58 6.46
C VAL A 151 4.15 -12.33 5.39
N PHE A 152 2.89 -11.98 5.17
CA PHE A 152 2.03 -12.66 4.18
C PHE A 152 1.85 -11.91 2.86
N GLY A 153 2.28 -10.65 2.73
CA GLY A 153 2.01 -9.83 1.55
C GLY A 153 3.03 -9.94 0.40
N TRP A 154 4.24 -10.46 0.64
CA TRP A 154 5.34 -10.42 -0.33
C TRP A 154 5.35 -11.57 -1.36
N MET A 155 4.70 -12.68 -1.07
CA MET A 155 4.87 -13.96 -1.80
C MET A 155 4.45 -13.87 -3.27
N PHE A 156 3.28 -13.27 -3.54
CA PHE A 156 2.78 -13.13 -4.91
C PHE A 156 3.70 -12.26 -5.76
N THR A 157 4.13 -11.12 -5.22
CA THR A 157 5.09 -10.22 -5.89
C THR A 157 6.44 -10.88 -6.10
N ALA A 158 6.92 -11.71 -5.15
CA ALA A 158 8.16 -12.44 -5.29
C ALA A 158 8.14 -13.44 -6.47
N ARG A 159 7.00 -14.08 -6.73
CA ARG A 159 6.84 -14.95 -7.91
C ARG A 159 6.92 -14.16 -9.23
N ILE A 160 6.32 -12.98 -9.28
CA ILE A 160 6.41 -12.10 -10.45
C ILE A 160 7.86 -11.67 -10.66
N VAL A 161 8.54 -11.23 -9.59
CA VAL A 161 9.96 -10.85 -9.62
C VAL A 161 10.83 -12.02 -10.09
N TRP A 162 10.62 -13.22 -9.55
CA TRP A 162 11.32 -14.44 -9.97
C TRP A 162 11.15 -14.69 -11.46
N SER A 163 9.92 -14.67 -11.97
CA SER A 163 9.62 -14.93 -13.38
C SER A 163 10.34 -13.95 -14.32
N VAL A 164 10.29 -12.64 -14.00
CA VAL A 164 10.98 -11.62 -14.81
C VAL A 164 12.50 -11.75 -14.69
N THR A 165 13.02 -12.04 -13.50
CA THR A 165 14.46 -12.18 -13.26
C THR A 165 15.04 -13.38 -13.99
N THR A 166 14.28 -14.46 -14.18
CA THR A 166 14.72 -15.63 -14.95
C THR A 166 15.14 -15.26 -16.38
N SER A 167 14.44 -14.34 -17.03
CA SER A 167 14.86 -13.83 -18.33
C SER A 167 15.99 -12.80 -18.26
N LEU A 168 16.09 -12.03 -17.16
CA LEU A 168 17.14 -11.03 -16.99
C LEU A 168 18.51 -11.64 -16.69
N ARG A 169 18.58 -12.78 -15.99
CA ARG A 169 19.85 -13.44 -15.63
C ARG A 169 20.66 -13.89 -16.85
N GLU A 170 19.99 -14.13 -17.99
CA GLU A 170 20.63 -14.56 -19.24
C GLU A 170 21.16 -13.38 -20.09
N ARG A 171 20.95 -12.14 -19.65
CA ARG A 171 21.39 -10.95 -20.38
C ARG A 171 22.92 -10.80 -20.35
N GLU A 172 23.49 -10.30 -21.45
CA GLU A 172 24.94 -10.16 -21.64
C GLU A 172 25.63 -9.40 -20.50
N TYR A 173 25.02 -8.33 -19.98
CA TYR A 173 25.61 -7.53 -18.89
C TYR A 173 25.69 -8.31 -17.57
N VAL A 174 24.77 -9.24 -17.32
CA VAL A 174 24.80 -10.11 -16.14
C VAL A 174 25.88 -11.17 -16.29
N GLN A 175 25.97 -11.78 -17.48
CA GLN A 175 27.00 -12.75 -17.81
C GLN A 175 28.41 -12.11 -17.74
N ALA A 176 28.58 -10.92 -18.30
CA ALA A 176 29.84 -10.18 -18.21
C ALA A 176 30.26 -9.91 -16.75
N ALA A 177 29.31 -9.47 -15.89
CA ALA A 177 29.58 -9.26 -14.47
C ALA A 177 30.01 -10.57 -13.78
N ARG A 178 29.38 -11.70 -14.13
CA ARG A 178 29.73 -13.03 -13.62
C ARG A 178 31.14 -13.45 -14.03
N TYR A 179 31.50 -13.26 -15.31
CA TYR A 179 32.85 -13.58 -15.83
C TYR A 179 33.94 -12.68 -15.24
N MET A 180 33.60 -11.44 -14.89
CA MET A 180 34.50 -10.53 -14.17
C MET A 180 34.66 -10.87 -12.67
N GLY A 181 34.05 -11.96 -12.17
CA GLY A 181 34.18 -12.40 -10.78
C GLY A 181 33.35 -11.57 -9.77
N VAL A 182 32.35 -10.79 -10.22
CA VAL A 182 31.45 -10.08 -9.30
C VAL A 182 30.67 -11.08 -8.44
N GLY A 183 30.71 -10.91 -7.12
CA GLY A 183 30.02 -11.81 -6.19
C GLY A 183 28.52 -11.91 -6.43
N ARG A 184 27.94 -13.09 -6.27
CA ARG A 184 26.54 -13.43 -6.61
C ARG A 184 25.52 -12.47 -5.98
N ILE A 185 25.63 -12.16 -4.67
CA ILE A 185 24.72 -11.23 -3.98
C ILE A 185 24.84 -9.81 -4.56
N ARG A 186 26.06 -9.39 -4.95
CA ARG A 186 26.30 -8.09 -5.57
C ARG A 186 25.67 -8.01 -6.97
N ILE A 187 25.65 -9.12 -7.73
CA ILE A 187 24.95 -9.20 -9.02
C ILE A 187 23.45 -9.00 -8.80
N VAL A 188 22.84 -9.71 -7.86
CA VAL A 188 21.42 -9.55 -7.51
C VAL A 188 21.12 -8.08 -7.17
N ALA A 189 21.85 -7.51 -6.22
CA ALA A 189 21.55 -6.18 -5.68
C ALA A 189 21.86 -5.02 -6.64
N ARG A 190 22.93 -5.11 -7.46
CA ARG A 190 23.41 -4.02 -8.30
C ARG A 190 23.12 -4.16 -9.78
N HIS A 191 22.83 -5.37 -10.25
CA HIS A 191 22.58 -5.62 -11.67
C HIS A 191 21.15 -6.09 -11.97
N LEU A 192 20.55 -6.93 -11.12
CA LEU A 192 19.19 -7.43 -11.34
C LEU A 192 18.12 -6.50 -10.76
N ILE A 193 18.12 -6.25 -9.46
CA ILE A 193 17.08 -5.43 -8.79
C ILE A 193 16.91 -4.03 -9.42
N PRO A 194 17.96 -3.26 -9.77
CA PRO A 194 17.77 -1.96 -10.43
C PRO A 194 17.11 -2.06 -11.81
N ASN A 195 17.29 -3.17 -12.52
CA ASN A 195 16.64 -3.41 -13.81
C ASN A 195 15.18 -3.86 -13.68
N LEU A 196 14.74 -4.23 -12.49
CA LEU A 196 13.34 -4.51 -12.12
C LEU A 196 12.62 -3.25 -11.61
N GLY A 197 13.28 -2.09 -11.58
CA GLY A 197 12.78 -0.87 -10.95
C GLY A 197 11.37 -0.48 -11.40
N SER A 198 11.04 -0.58 -12.69
CA SER A 198 9.69 -0.30 -13.20
C SER A 198 8.64 -1.26 -12.64
N LEU A 199 8.96 -2.55 -12.60
CA LEU A 199 8.09 -3.57 -12.00
C LEU A 199 7.86 -3.30 -10.51
N LEU A 200 8.93 -3.02 -9.78
CA LEU A 200 8.88 -2.80 -8.32
C LEU A 200 8.09 -1.55 -7.95
N ILE A 201 8.23 -0.45 -8.73
CA ILE A 201 7.46 0.77 -8.51
C ILE A 201 5.96 0.52 -8.70
N VAL A 202 5.58 -0.18 -9.78
CA VAL A 202 4.16 -0.53 -10.02
C VAL A 202 3.67 -1.49 -8.94
N SER A 203 4.47 -2.49 -8.54
CA SER A 203 4.11 -3.42 -7.46
C SER A 203 3.91 -2.70 -6.13
N PHE A 204 4.74 -1.71 -5.81
CA PHE A 204 4.59 -0.89 -4.62
C PHE A 204 3.26 -0.11 -4.62
N THR A 205 2.93 0.57 -5.72
CA THR A 205 1.68 1.36 -5.78
C THR A 205 0.43 0.49 -5.68
N LEU A 206 0.41 -0.66 -6.35
CA LEU A 206 -0.68 -1.63 -6.23
C LEU A 206 -0.70 -2.30 -4.85
N GLY A 207 0.46 -2.49 -4.24
CA GLY A 207 0.63 -3.00 -2.88
C GLY A 207 -0.02 -2.09 -1.83
N VAL A 208 0.06 -0.76 -2.00
CA VAL A 208 -0.64 0.20 -1.13
C VAL A 208 -2.15 -0.02 -1.18
N VAL A 209 -2.72 -0.14 -2.39
CA VAL A 209 -4.16 -0.42 -2.56
C VAL A 209 -4.55 -1.73 -1.89
N ALA A 210 -3.78 -2.80 -2.16
CA ALA A 210 -4.04 -4.12 -1.58
C ALA A 210 -3.95 -4.12 -0.04
N THR A 211 -3.01 -3.37 0.53
CA THR A 211 -2.85 -3.25 1.99
C THR A 211 -4.02 -2.51 2.63
N VAL A 212 -4.47 -1.39 2.04
CA VAL A 212 -5.65 -0.67 2.55
C VAL A 212 -6.88 -1.57 2.53
N GLN A 213 -7.09 -2.32 1.43
CA GLN A 213 -8.21 -3.26 1.34
C GLN A 213 -8.11 -4.40 2.37
N ALA A 214 -6.91 -4.95 2.58
CA ALA A 214 -6.70 -6.03 3.56
C ALA A 214 -6.92 -5.53 5.00
N GLU A 215 -6.42 -4.34 5.34
CA GLU A 215 -6.64 -3.70 6.65
C GLU A 215 -8.13 -3.43 6.88
N THR A 216 -8.82 -2.84 5.89
CA THR A 216 -10.27 -2.61 5.97
C THR A 216 -11.05 -3.90 6.15
N ALA A 217 -10.72 -4.97 5.39
CA ALA A 217 -11.37 -6.26 5.53
C ALA A 217 -11.17 -6.89 6.91
N LEU A 218 -9.94 -6.79 7.47
CA LEU A 218 -9.65 -7.23 8.84
C LEU A 218 -10.44 -6.43 9.88
N SER A 219 -10.56 -5.11 9.69
CA SER A 219 -11.34 -4.24 10.56
C SER A 219 -12.82 -4.62 10.58
N PHE A 220 -13.42 -4.94 9.42
CA PHE A 220 -14.80 -5.42 9.34
C PHE A 220 -15.07 -6.72 10.10
N VAL A 221 -14.07 -7.55 10.25
CA VAL A 221 -14.18 -8.81 11.03
C VAL A 221 -13.74 -8.62 12.49
N GLY A 222 -13.40 -7.38 12.87
CA GLY A 222 -13.01 -7.04 14.25
C GLY A 222 -11.54 -7.34 14.59
N PHE A 223 -10.69 -7.56 13.56
CA PHE A 223 -9.26 -7.86 13.70
C PHE A 223 -8.35 -6.73 13.18
N GLY A 224 -8.90 -5.55 12.92
CA GLY A 224 -8.15 -4.35 12.53
C GLY A 224 -7.49 -3.66 13.73
N VAL A 225 -7.18 -2.39 13.53
CA VAL A 225 -6.69 -1.49 14.59
C VAL A 225 -7.75 -1.40 15.69
N GLN A 226 -7.35 -1.49 16.97
CA GLN A 226 -8.27 -1.47 18.10
C GLN A 226 -8.15 -0.17 18.91
N PRO A 227 -9.24 0.24 19.60
CA PRO A 227 -9.17 1.37 20.51
C PRO A 227 -8.02 1.24 21.51
N PRO A 228 -7.37 2.35 21.92
CA PRO A 228 -7.79 3.74 21.65
C PRO A 228 -7.38 4.26 20.28
N ASP A 229 -6.63 3.50 19.47
CA ASP A 229 -6.21 3.92 18.14
C ASP A 229 -7.34 3.71 17.10
N VAL A 230 -7.28 4.46 15.99
CA VAL A 230 -8.31 4.49 14.96
C VAL A 230 -7.65 4.42 13.59
N SER A 231 -8.24 3.64 12.67
CA SER A 231 -7.92 3.62 11.24
C SER A 231 -9.16 3.93 10.40
N LEU A 232 -8.99 4.19 9.10
CA LEU A 232 -10.14 4.33 8.21
C LEU A 232 -10.96 3.02 8.14
N GLY A 233 -10.30 1.88 8.24
CA GLY A 233 -10.96 0.56 8.24
C GLY A 233 -11.86 0.36 9.47
N THR A 234 -11.38 0.71 10.68
CA THR A 234 -12.18 0.61 11.90
C THR A 234 -13.34 1.59 11.90
N MET A 235 -13.11 2.85 11.49
CA MET A 235 -14.20 3.83 11.34
C MET A 235 -15.29 3.34 10.37
N LEU A 236 -14.88 2.71 9.26
CA LEU A 236 -15.82 2.19 8.26
C LEU A 236 -16.61 1.00 8.82
N SER A 237 -15.97 0.12 9.59
CA SER A 237 -16.61 -1.01 10.26
C SER A 237 -17.65 -0.54 11.30
N ASP A 238 -17.27 0.42 12.13
CA ASP A 238 -18.16 0.99 13.15
C ASP A 238 -19.35 1.72 12.52
N GLY A 239 -19.08 2.52 11.48
CA GLY A 239 -20.10 3.23 10.73
C GLY A 239 -21.08 2.33 9.98
N ALA A 240 -20.64 1.13 9.56
CA ALA A 240 -21.50 0.17 8.87
C ALA A 240 -22.67 -0.32 9.74
N SER A 241 -22.43 -0.45 11.04
CA SER A 241 -23.48 -0.89 12.01
C SER A 241 -24.53 0.20 12.28
N THR A 242 -24.21 1.47 12.04
CA THR A 242 -25.05 2.65 12.37
C THR A 242 -25.46 3.46 11.14
N VAL A 243 -25.28 2.94 9.94
CA VAL A 243 -25.50 3.66 8.67
C VAL A 243 -26.94 4.18 8.51
N SER A 244 -27.93 3.51 9.09
CA SER A 244 -29.34 3.90 9.03
C SER A 244 -29.66 5.10 9.93
N SER A 245 -28.96 5.27 11.05
CA SER A 245 -29.19 6.35 12.03
C SER A 245 -28.20 7.49 11.88
N SER A 246 -26.93 7.16 11.60
CA SER A 246 -25.80 8.09 11.55
C SER A 246 -24.95 7.85 10.29
N PRO A 247 -25.48 8.19 9.09
CA PRO A 247 -24.85 7.86 7.80
C PRO A 247 -23.46 8.48 7.61
N TRP A 248 -23.17 9.61 8.23
CA TRP A 248 -21.85 10.27 8.14
C TRP A 248 -20.73 9.38 8.67
N LEU A 249 -20.99 8.55 9.69
CA LEU A 249 -19.99 7.65 10.28
C LEU A 249 -19.50 6.60 9.28
N PHE A 250 -20.33 6.24 8.31
CA PHE A 250 -19.96 5.32 7.24
C PHE A 250 -19.40 6.06 6.02
N PHE A 251 -20.09 7.10 5.55
CA PHE A 251 -19.73 7.75 4.29
C PHE A 251 -18.43 8.54 4.37
N VAL A 252 -18.08 9.15 5.49
CA VAL A 252 -16.83 9.90 5.66
C VAL A 252 -15.62 8.97 5.44
N PRO A 253 -15.42 7.88 6.22
CA PRO A 253 -14.30 6.97 5.98
C PRO A 253 -14.39 6.25 4.63
N ALA A 254 -15.59 5.92 4.13
CA ALA A 254 -15.77 5.30 2.83
C ALA A 254 -15.25 6.16 1.68
N VAL A 255 -15.54 7.45 1.70
CA VAL A 255 -15.01 8.41 0.71
C VAL A 255 -13.50 8.52 0.80
N LEU A 256 -12.93 8.61 2.00
CA LEU A 256 -11.48 8.69 2.20
C LEU A 256 -10.75 7.42 1.71
N VAL A 257 -11.25 6.23 2.05
CA VAL A 257 -10.71 4.95 1.55
C VAL A 257 -10.80 4.87 0.03
N THR A 258 -11.94 5.27 -0.54
CA THR A 258 -12.15 5.27 -1.99
C THR A 258 -11.20 6.23 -2.69
N LEU A 259 -11.08 7.46 -2.21
CA LEU A 259 -10.15 8.46 -2.77
C LEU A 259 -8.70 7.98 -2.67
N LEU A 260 -8.30 7.39 -1.55
CA LEU A 260 -6.96 6.85 -1.35
C LEU A 260 -6.67 5.71 -2.33
N THR A 261 -7.56 4.71 -2.43
CA THR A 261 -7.35 3.55 -3.30
C THR A 261 -7.40 3.92 -4.78
N VAL A 262 -8.35 4.75 -5.20
CA VAL A 262 -8.47 5.22 -6.60
C VAL A 262 -7.27 6.10 -6.97
N SER A 263 -6.84 7.01 -6.10
CA SER A 263 -5.67 7.85 -6.38
C SER A 263 -4.40 7.01 -6.58
N MET A 264 -4.17 6.02 -5.73
CA MET A 264 -3.03 5.11 -5.84
C MET A 264 -3.12 4.23 -7.09
N ALA A 265 -4.30 3.74 -7.45
CA ALA A 265 -4.51 2.98 -8.69
C ALA A 265 -4.19 3.83 -9.94
N LEU A 266 -4.71 5.05 -10.02
CA LEU A 266 -4.44 5.98 -11.13
C LEU A 266 -2.95 6.34 -11.24
N ILE A 267 -2.26 6.52 -10.11
CA ILE A 267 -0.81 6.73 -10.07
C ILE A 267 -0.08 5.49 -10.59
N GLY A 268 -0.49 4.30 -10.14
CA GLY A 268 0.08 3.02 -10.56
C GLY A 268 -0.03 2.79 -12.07
N ASP A 269 -1.20 3.04 -12.64
CA ASP A 269 -1.44 2.94 -14.08
C ASP A 269 -0.59 3.96 -14.87
N GLY A 270 -0.54 5.21 -14.40
CA GLY A 270 0.30 6.23 -15.04
C GLY A 270 1.81 5.94 -14.96
N LEU A 271 2.27 5.35 -13.87
CA LEU A 271 3.66 4.89 -13.74
C LEU A 271 3.94 3.71 -14.67
N ARG A 272 3.02 2.76 -14.77
CA ARG A 272 3.11 1.63 -15.70
C ARG A 272 3.24 2.13 -17.14
N ASP A 273 2.34 3.04 -17.58
CA ASP A 273 2.37 3.63 -18.94
C ASP A 273 3.68 4.41 -19.21
N ALA A 274 4.14 5.17 -18.21
CA ALA A 274 5.35 5.97 -18.35
C ALA A 274 6.62 5.10 -18.45
N LEU A 275 6.63 3.95 -17.79
CA LEU A 275 7.77 3.04 -17.68
C LEU A 275 7.78 1.96 -18.78
N ASP A 276 6.65 1.74 -19.50
CA ASP A 276 6.55 0.73 -20.56
C ASP A 276 7.41 1.13 -21.78
N PRO A 277 8.35 0.26 -22.19
CA PRO A 277 9.15 0.48 -23.40
C PRO A 277 8.33 0.42 -24.70
N ALA A 278 7.22 -0.35 -24.73
CA ALA A 278 6.41 -0.59 -25.92
C ALA A 278 5.57 0.63 -26.32
N SER A 279 5.27 1.55 -25.40
CA SER A 279 4.59 2.81 -25.69
C SER A 279 5.39 3.75 -26.63
N ARG A 280 6.63 3.35 -26.98
CA ARG A 280 7.48 4.07 -27.98
C ARG A 280 7.00 3.92 -29.42
N SER A 281 6.23 2.87 -29.75
CA SER A 281 5.81 2.58 -31.14
C SER A 281 4.49 3.25 -31.53
N ALA A 282 3.61 3.57 -30.58
CA ALA A 282 2.30 4.19 -30.86
C ALA A 282 2.35 5.71 -31.13
N GLY A 283 3.48 6.38 -31.00
CA GLY A 283 3.66 7.81 -31.23
C GLY A 283 4.32 8.18 -32.57
N ARG A 284 4.39 7.24 -33.52
CA ARG A 284 4.94 7.42 -34.88
C ARG A 284 3.97 6.97 -35.98
N ALA A 285 2.71 7.26 -35.82
CA ALA A 285 1.71 7.17 -36.88
C ALA A 285 1.08 8.55 -37.09
#